data_df85515a6f8408f5ff7becab67038ab6
#
_entry.id   df85515a6f8408f5ff7becab67038ab6
#
_cell.length_a   1.000
_cell.length_b   1.000
_cell.length_c   1.000
_cell.angle_alpha   90.00
_cell.angle_beta   90.00
_cell.angle_gamma   90.00
#
_symmetry.space_group_name_H-M   'P 1'
#
loop_
_entity.id
_entity.type
_entity.pdbx_description
1 polymer ?
#
loop_
_entity_poly.entity_id
_entity_poly.type
_entity_poly.pdbx_seq_one_letter_code
_entity_poly.pdbx_strand_id
1 'polypeptide(L)'
;MQKYNAKSVIPVAATGDNDVFAYEEEGEYSYINFMHLHNGAVTQSVNLGYRRLFGESREEILSMAVMEIKVRFNLAPGRVVVPFKPDVEFEGMSFAIPQRGAVKKMLEMAHKNVLQYIADKEKLAEKLNPDRAVEKLMERMKADFRLSEQPRHIECFDNSNIQGTNPVSSCVVFRNGKPSKKDLSLIHI
;
A
#
# COMPACT_ATOMS: atom_id res chain seq x y z
N MET A 1 -11.03 -12.52 -16.12
CA MET A 1 -10.95 -11.24 -16.86
C MET A 1 -12.05 -10.31 -16.37
N GLN A 2 -11.74 -9.41 -15.41
CA GLN A 2 -12.70 -8.38 -15.00
C GLN A 2 -12.61 -7.22 -15.98
N LYS A 3 -13.69 -6.96 -16.72
CA LYS A 3 -13.85 -5.76 -17.52
C LYS A 3 -14.08 -4.57 -16.58
N TYR A 4 -13.08 -3.73 -16.44
CA TYR A 4 -13.23 -2.44 -15.77
C TYR A 4 -14.14 -1.54 -16.61
N ASN A 5 -15.31 -1.19 -16.10
CA ASN A 5 -16.16 -0.15 -16.68
C ASN A 5 -15.48 1.21 -16.48
N ALA A 6 -15.04 1.80 -17.61
CA ALA A 6 -14.38 3.10 -17.65
C ALA A 6 -15.32 4.22 -17.14
N LYS A 7 -15.15 4.67 -15.90
CA LYS A 7 -15.81 5.84 -15.31
C LYS A 7 -14.86 6.93 -14.85
N SER A 8 -13.72 7.10 -15.52
CA SER A 8 -12.84 8.26 -15.32
C SER A 8 -12.46 8.84 -16.66
N VAL A 9 -13.24 9.80 -17.13
CA VAL A 9 -12.90 10.61 -18.30
C VAL A 9 -11.87 11.64 -17.85
N ILE A 10 -10.59 11.40 -18.15
CA ILE A 10 -9.54 12.41 -18.06
C ILE A 10 -9.71 13.34 -19.26
N PRO A 11 -9.65 14.68 -19.09
CA PRO A 11 -9.80 15.61 -20.21
C PRO A 11 -8.84 15.26 -21.36
N VAL A 12 -9.35 15.19 -22.57
CA VAL A 12 -8.79 14.70 -23.84
C VAL A 12 -7.55 15.47 -24.36
N ALA A 13 -6.76 16.10 -23.52
CA ALA A 13 -5.53 16.79 -23.95
C ALA A 13 -4.31 15.85 -24.11
N ALA A 14 -4.46 14.55 -23.86
CA ALA A 14 -3.43 13.55 -24.09
C ALA A 14 -3.86 12.68 -25.29
N THR A 15 -3.71 13.22 -26.49
CA THR A 15 -3.97 12.52 -27.75
C THR A 15 -2.95 11.40 -27.94
N GLY A 16 -3.43 10.16 -28.05
CA GLY A 16 -2.65 8.96 -28.36
C GLY A 16 -2.64 7.93 -27.25
N ASP A 17 -2.06 6.78 -27.58
CA ASP A 17 -1.87 5.69 -26.63
C ASP A 17 -0.68 6.01 -25.71
N ASN A 18 -0.88 5.81 -24.44
CA ASN A 18 0.17 6.01 -23.45
C ASN A 18 0.23 4.81 -22.51
N ASP A 19 1.45 4.32 -22.30
CA ASP A 19 1.77 3.34 -21.27
C ASP A 19 2.32 4.06 -20.06
N VAL A 20 1.65 3.95 -18.92
CA VAL A 20 2.00 4.65 -17.69
C VAL A 20 2.47 3.64 -16.66
N PHE A 21 3.66 3.84 -16.12
CA PHE A 21 4.23 3.04 -15.05
C PHE A 21 4.46 3.92 -13.83
N ALA A 22 3.86 3.57 -12.72
CA ALA A 22 4.18 4.14 -11.42
C ALA A 22 5.00 3.15 -10.61
N TYR A 23 5.81 3.65 -9.69
CA TYR A 23 6.75 2.86 -8.90
C TYR A 23 6.72 3.33 -7.45
N GLU A 24 6.82 2.37 -6.52
CA GLU A 24 6.97 2.60 -5.09
C GLU A 24 7.82 1.50 -4.46
N GLU A 25 8.55 1.84 -3.41
CA GLU A 25 9.37 0.90 -2.64
C GLU A 25 8.86 0.73 -1.23
N GLU A 26 8.81 -0.50 -0.76
CA GLU A 26 8.50 -0.82 0.62
C GLU A 26 9.35 -1.99 1.11
N GLY A 27 10.28 -1.71 2.03
CA GLY A 27 11.23 -2.69 2.54
C GLY A 27 12.07 -3.32 1.42
N GLU A 28 11.99 -4.65 1.30
CA GLU A 28 12.69 -5.42 0.26
C GLU A 28 11.91 -5.52 -1.06
N TYR A 29 10.73 -4.90 -1.15
CA TYR A 29 9.86 -5.01 -2.32
C TYR A 29 9.79 -3.71 -3.09
N SER A 30 9.68 -3.85 -4.41
CA SER A 30 9.31 -2.78 -5.33
C SER A 30 7.97 -3.10 -5.96
N TYR A 31 7.07 -2.13 -5.96
CA TYR A 31 5.72 -2.26 -6.48
C TYR A 31 5.53 -1.33 -7.66
N ILE A 32 4.92 -1.84 -8.72
CA ILE A 32 4.70 -1.12 -9.95
C ILE A 32 3.23 -1.27 -10.36
N ASN A 33 2.58 -0.16 -10.70
CA ASN A 33 1.32 -0.19 -11.41
C ASN A 33 1.54 0.21 -12.86
N PHE A 34 1.10 -0.63 -13.76
CA PHE A 34 0.99 -0.36 -15.17
C PHE A 34 -0.43 0.03 -15.53
N MET A 35 -0.60 1.07 -16.35
CA MET A 35 -1.85 1.43 -16.97
C MET A 35 -1.64 1.68 -18.46
N HIS A 36 -2.45 1.05 -19.29
CA HIS A 36 -2.55 1.36 -20.72
C HIS A 36 -3.74 2.29 -20.97
N LEU A 37 -3.46 3.43 -21.58
CA LEU A 37 -4.48 4.41 -21.97
C LEU A 37 -4.60 4.44 -23.48
N HIS A 38 -5.82 4.27 -23.94
CA HIS A 38 -6.21 4.43 -25.34
C HIS A 38 -7.23 5.57 -25.44
N ASN A 39 -6.91 6.60 -26.22
CA ASN A 39 -7.77 7.79 -26.37
C ASN A 39 -8.21 8.43 -25.04
N GLY A 40 -7.32 8.46 -24.03
CA GLY A 40 -7.59 9.05 -22.70
C GLY A 40 -8.41 8.15 -21.76
N ALA A 41 -8.79 6.96 -22.16
CA ALA A 41 -9.46 5.97 -21.31
C ALA A 41 -8.48 4.88 -20.87
N VAL A 42 -8.53 4.48 -19.59
CA VAL A 42 -7.76 3.35 -19.09
C VAL A 42 -8.40 2.06 -19.58
N THR A 43 -7.67 1.33 -20.43
CA THR A 43 -8.13 0.05 -20.99
C THR A 43 -7.56 -1.15 -20.25
N GLN A 44 -6.38 -1.01 -19.66
CA GLN A 44 -5.73 -2.04 -18.86
C GLN A 44 -5.07 -1.41 -17.63
N SER A 45 -5.09 -2.14 -16.51
CA SER A 45 -4.32 -1.81 -15.31
C SER A 45 -3.87 -3.09 -14.63
N VAL A 46 -2.57 -3.16 -14.28
CA VAL A 46 -1.95 -4.32 -13.65
C VAL A 46 -0.99 -3.85 -12.56
N ASN A 47 -1.01 -4.51 -11.41
CA ASN A 47 -0.02 -4.33 -10.36
C ASN A 47 1.00 -5.47 -10.38
N LEU A 48 2.27 -5.12 -10.27
CA LEU A 48 3.41 -6.01 -10.16
C LEU A 48 4.13 -5.78 -8.85
N GLY A 49 4.74 -6.84 -8.30
CA GLY A 49 5.58 -6.75 -7.12
C GLY A 49 6.84 -7.57 -7.32
N TYR A 50 8.00 -6.95 -7.15
CA TYR A 50 9.31 -7.56 -7.26
C TYR A 50 9.99 -7.55 -5.89
N ARG A 51 10.62 -8.66 -5.51
CA ARG A 51 11.48 -8.71 -4.34
C ARG A 51 12.91 -8.42 -4.78
N ARG A 52 13.53 -7.41 -4.19
CA ARG A 52 14.93 -7.07 -4.42
C ARG A 52 15.82 -8.04 -3.63
N LEU A 53 16.43 -8.98 -4.32
CA LEU A 53 17.23 -10.04 -3.69
C LEU A 53 18.74 -9.75 -3.75
N PHE A 54 19.17 -9.02 -4.80
CA PHE A 54 20.60 -8.83 -5.11
C PHE A 54 21.02 -7.35 -5.12
N GLY A 55 20.19 -6.46 -4.56
CA GLY A 55 20.49 -5.03 -4.51
C GLY A 55 20.20 -4.31 -5.82
N GLU A 56 19.26 -4.85 -6.62
CA GLU A 56 18.83 -4.23 -7.88
C GLU A 56 18.39 -2.78 -7.65
N SER A 57 18.82 -1.89 -8.52
CA SER A 57 18.40 -0.50 -8.50
C SER A 57 16.93 -0.36 -8.92
N ARG A 58 16.28 0.72 -8.53
CA ARG A 58 14.92 1.01 -8.95
C ARG A 58 14.81 1.19 -10.47
N GLU A 59 15.87 1.67 -11.11
CA GLU A 59 15.97 1.86 -12.55
C GLU A 59 16.00 0.52 -13.29
N GLU A 60 16.74 -0.46 -12.78
CA GLU A 60 16.79 -1.83 -13.31
C GLU A 60 15.42 -2.52 -13.16
N ILE A 61 14.80 -2.44 -11.97
CA ILE A 61 13.47 -3.05 -11.74
C ILE A 61 12.40 -2.42 -12.64
N LEU A 62 12.43 -1.10 -12.82
CA LEU A 62 11.50 -0.45 -13.74
C LEU A 62 11.73 -0.91 -15.18
N SER A 63 12.98 -1.07 -15.61
CA SER A 63 13.32 -1.62 -16.93
C SER A 63 12.77 -3.03 -17.12
N MET A 64 12.96 -3.90 -16.13
CA MET A 64 12.41 -5.26 -16.14
C MET A 64 10.87 -5.27 -16.24
N ALA A 65 10.20 -4.43 -15.45
CA ALA A 65 8.75 -4.33 -15.48
C ALA A 65 8.20 -3.83 -16.81
N VAL A 66 8.86 -2.84 -17.42
CA VAL A 66 8.48 -2.33 -18.76
C VAL A 66 8.57 -3.45 -19.78
N MET A 67 9.67 -4.23 -19.79
CA MET A 67 9.84 -5.35 -20.71
C MET A 67 8.81 -6.46 -20.48
N GLU A 68 8.62 -6.89 -19.21
CA GLU A 68 7.65 -7.91 -18.87
C GLU A 68 6.25 -7.54 -19.37
N ILE A 69 5.80 -6.32 -19.12
CA ILE A 69 4.48 -5.83 -19.52
C ILE A 69 4.35 -5.75 -21.03
N LYS A 70 5.35 -5.21 -21.71
CA LYS A 70 5.34 -5.12 -23.17
C LYS A 70 5.22 -6.49 -23.85
N VAL A 71 5.98 -7.47 -23.37
CA VAL A 71 5.93 -8.85 -23.86
C VAL A 71 4.60 -9.50 -23.48
N ARG A 72 4.17 -9.40 -22.22
CA ARG A 72 2.97 -10.06 -21.70
C ARG A 72 1.69 -9.64 -22.40
N PHE A 73 1.59 -8.35 -22.75
CA PHE A 73 0.39 -7.79 -23.39
C PHE A 73 0.58 -7.52 -24.89
N ASN A 74 1.72 -7.92 -25.45
CA ASN A 74 2.06 -7.69 -26.86
C ASN A 74 1.84 -6.23 -27.29
N LEU A 75 2.32 -5.29 -26.46
CA LEU A 75 2.15 -3.86 -26.71
C LEU A 75 3.24 -3.36 -27.65
N ALA A 76 2.81 -2.58 -28.65
CA ALA A 76 3.73 -1.94 -29.59
C ALA A 76 4.71 -0.99 -28.85
N PRO A 77 5.94 -0.81 -29.39
CA PRO A 77 6.79 0.30 -28.95
C PRO A 77 6.05 1.64 -29.08
N GLY A 78 6.37 2.56 -28.15
CA GLY A 78 5.66 3.84 -28.14
C GLY A 78 6.08 4.72 -26.98
N ARG A 79 5.21 5.66 -26.64
CA ARG A 79 5.45 6.57 -25.52
C ARG A 79 5.14 5.90 -24.18
N VAL A 80 6.15 5.88 -23.32
CA VAL A 80 6.05 5.32 -21.96
C VAL A 80 6.24 6.44 -20.94
N VAL A 81 5.27 6.60 -20.05
CA VAL A 81 5.28 7.59 -18.97
C VAL A 81 5.78 6.92 -17.70
N VAL A 82 6.83 7.49 -17.13
CA VAL A 82 7.55 6.91 -15.98
C VAL A 82 7.86 7.97 -14.92
N PRO A 83 8.07 7.60 -13.64
CA PRO A 83 8.44 8.55 -12.59
C PRO A 83 9.91 8.98 -12.67
N PHE A 84 10.77 8.12 -13.20
CA PHE A 84 12.21 8.36 -13.43
C PHE A 84 12.68 7.58 -14.67
N LYS A 85 13.87 7.89 -15.19
CA LYS A 85 14.40 7.23 -16.39
C LYS A 85 14.81 5.80 -16.05
N PRO A 86 14.36 4.77 -16.81
CA PRO A 86 14.86 3.40 -16.70
C PRO A 86 16.35 3.32 -17.04
N ASP A 87 17.01 2.27 -16.57
CA ASP A 87 18.44 2.03 -16.82
C ASP A 87 18.74 1.66 -18.28
N VAL A 88 17.79 0.99 -18.94
CA VAL A 88 17.93 0.48 -20.31
C VAL A 88 17.15 1.34 -21.29
N GLU A 89 17.76 1.65 -22.41
CA GLU A 89 17.10 2.26 -23.57
C GLU A 89 16.51 1.15 -24.47
N PHE A 90 15.24 1.30 -24.83
CA PHE A 90 14.54 0.32 -25.64
C PHE A 90 14.27 0.92 -27.05
N GLU A 91 14.60 0.16 -28.07
CA GLU A 91 14.39 0.57 -29.47
C GLU A 91 12.91 0.87 -29.75
N GLY A 92 12.63 2.01 -30.34
CA GLY A 92 11.28 2.46 -30.66
C GLY A 92 10.45 2.95 -29.47
N MET A 93 10.99 3.00 -28.25
CA MET A 93 10.31 3.55 -27.09
C MET A 93 10.84 4.94 -26.72
N SER A 94 9.93 5.81 -26.28
CA SER A 94 10.28 7.13 -25.75
C SER A 94 9.79 7.26 -24.31
N PHE A 95 10.68 7.57 -23.37
CA PHE A 95 10.35 7.75 -21.98
C PHE A 95 10.03 9.20 -21.65
N ALA A 96 8.89 9.44 -21.03
CA ALA A 96 8.44 10.76 -20.61
C ALA A 96 8.31 10.83 -19.08
N ILE A 97 8.96 11.80 -18.45
CA ILE A 97 8.87 12.10 -17.03
C ILE A 97 8.07 13.39 -16.87
N PRO A 98 6.74 13.30 -16.68
CA PRO A 98 5.88 14.48 -16.68
C PRO A 98 6.02 15.27 -15.38
N GLN A 99 6.16 16.59 -15.49
CA GLN A 99 6.19 17.50 -14.35
C GLN A 99 4.84 18.18 -14.08
N ARG A 100 3.98 18.30 -15.10
CA ARG A 100 2.69 19.00 -15.03
C ARG A 100 1.70 18.49 -16.08
N GLY A 101 0.43 18.90 -15.95
CA GLY A 101 -0.61 18.64 -16.96
C GLY A 101 -1.28 17.29 -16.83
N ALA A 102 -2.04 16.87 -17.85
CA ALA A 102 -2.86 15.66 -17.85
C ALA A 102 -2.02 14.38 -17.67
N VAL A 103 -0.86 14.32 -18.31
CA VAL A 103 0.05 13.16 -18.21
C VAL A 103 0.61 12.98 -16.80
N LYS A 104 0.88 14.09 -16.09
CA LYS A 104 1.28 14.01 -14.66
C LYS A 104 0.15 13.46 -13.79
N LYS A 105 -1.10 13.89 -14.03
CA LYS A 105 -2.26 13.35 -13.32
C LYS A 105 -2.46 11.85 -13.56
N MET A 106 -2.17 11.36 -14.77
CA MET A 106 -2.19 9.91 -15.06
C MET A 106 -1.14 9.14 -14.25
N LEU A 107 0.07 9.68 -14.15
CA LEU A 107 1.13 9.09 -13.33
C LEU A 107 0.75 9.09 -11.84
N GLU A 108 0.14 10.16 -11.34
CA GLU A 108 -0.37 10.26 -9.97
C GLU A 108 -1.51 9.26 -9.70
N MET A 109 -2.37 9.02 -10.69
CA MET A 109 -3.41 7.99 -10.59
C MET A 109 -2.81 6.59 -10.52
N ALA A 110 -1.84 6.28 -11.37
CA ALA A 110 -1.09 5.02 -11.32
C ALA A 110 -0.38 4.85 -9.97
N HIS A 111 0.21 5.91 -9.43
CA HIS A 111 0.87 5.88 -8.12
C HIS A 111 -0.13 5.60 -6.99
N LYS A 112 -1.32 6.21 -7.01
CA LYS A 112 -2.39 5.88 -6.05
C LYS A 112 -2.80 4.41 -6.12
N ASN A 113 -2.84 3.82 -7.32
CA ASN A 113 -3.13 2.39 -7.48
C ASN A 113 -2.03 1.51 -6.85
N VAL A 114 -0.76 1.91 -6.96
CA VAL A 114 0.34 1.22 -6.25
C VAL A 114 0.13 1.27 -4.75
N LEU A 115 -0.09 2.45 -4.18
CA LEU A 115 -0.30 2.61 -2.74
C LEU A 115 -1.50 1.80 -2.23
N GLN A 116 -2.60 1.79 -2.99
CA GLN A 116 -3.77 0.98 -2.66
C GLN A 116 -3.45 -0.52 -2.70
N TYR A 117 -2.70 -0.97 -3.70
CA TYR A 117 -2.29 -2.37 -3.83
C TYR A 117 -1.40 -2.81 -2.66
N ILE A 118 -0.46 -1.97 -2.22
CA ILE A 118 0.38 -2.22 -1.04
C ILE A 118 -0.50 -2.38 0.20
N ALA A 119 -1.39 -1.40 0.46
CA ALA A 119 -2.30 -1.43 1.60
C ALA A 119 -3.21 -2.67 1.61
N ASP A 120 -3.69 -3.11 0.44
CA ASP A 120 -4.54 -4.30 0.35
C ASP A 120 -3.74 -5.58 0.58
N LYS A 121 -2.47 -5.64 0.13
CA LYS A 121 -1.55 -6.75 0.45
C LYS A 121 -1.24 -6.83 1.95
N GLU A 122 -0.98 -5.70 2.60
CA GLU A 122 -0.75 -5.65 4.04
C GLU A 122 -1.97 -6.16 4.82
N LYS A 123 -3.17 -5.64 4.51
CA LYS A 123 -4.43 -6.09 5.12
C LYS A 123 -4.67 -7.59 4.92
N LEU A 124 -4.34 -8.12 3.74
CA LEU A 124 -4.46 -9.56 3.48
C LEU A 124 -3.45 -10.35 4.31
N ALA A 125 -2.21 -9.90 4.40
CA ALA A 125 -1.18 -10.54 5.21
C ALA A 125 -1.55 -10.55 6.70
N GLU A 126 -2.13 -9.46 7.23
CA GLU A 126 -2.64 -9.36 8.59
C GLU A 126 -3.79 -10.33 8.86
N LYS A 127 -4.72 -10.48 7.90
CA LYS A 127 -5.82 -11.44 8.01
C LYS A 127 -5.34 -12.89 7.99
N LEU A 128 -4.33 -13.19 7.18
CA LEU A 128 -3.76 -14.54 7.08
C LEU A 128 -2.87 -14.89 8.26
N ASN A 129 -2.29 -13.92 8.94
CA ASN A 129 -1.43 -14.13 10.10
C ASN A 129 -1.76 -13.11 11.22
N PRO A 130 -2.85 -13.32 11.97
CA PRO A 130 -3.27 -12.41 13.05
C PRO A 130 -2.24 -12.30 14.19
N ASP A 131 -1.41 -13.30 14.40
CA ASP A 131 -0.38 -13.26 15.45
C ASP A 131 0.75 -12.29 15.07
N ARG A 132 1.08 -12.17 13.79
CA ARG A 132 2.03 -11.16 13.29
C ARG A 132 1.50 -9.74 13.45
N ALA A 133 0.20 -9.52 13.25
CA ALA A 133 -0.44 -8.22 13.48
C ALA A 133 -0.36 -7.82 14.96
N VAL A 134 -0.59 -8.78 15.88
CA VAL A 134 -0.44 -8.57 17.32
C VAL A 134 1.01 -8.23 17.68
N GLU A 135 1.98 -8.94 17.13
CA GLU A 135 3.41 -8.68 17.40
C GLU A 135 3.83 -7.29 16.94
N LYS A 136 3.43 -6.87 15.70
CA LYS A 136 3.67 -5.51 15.18
C LYS A 136 3.04 -4.44 16.07
N LEU A 137 1.83 -4.69 16.60
CA LEU A 137 1.16 -3.79 17.55
C LEU A 137 1.95 -3.68 18.86
N MET A 138 2.39 -4.80 19.44
CA MET A 138 3.13 -4.81 20.69
C MET A 138 4.49 -4.08 20.58
N GLU A 139 5.20 -4.29 19.47
CA GLU A 139 6.45 -3.56 19.18
C GLU A 139 6.21 -2.06 19.03
N ARG A 140 5.17 -1.66 18.32
CA ARG A 140 4.80 -0.26 18.20
C ARG A 140 4.46 0.37 19.54
N MET A 141 3.64 -0.30 20.37
CA MET A 141 3.31 0.19 21.72
C MET A 141 4.55 0.30 22.60
N LYS A 142 5.47 -0.69 22.52
CA LYS A 142 6.75 -0.64 23.22
C LYS A 142 7.53 0.62 22.86
N ALA A 143 7.62 0.95 21.55
CA ALA A 143 8.33 2.12 21.05
C ALA A 143 7.63 3.44 21.47
N ASP A 144 6.32 3.54 21.24
CA ASP A 144 5.52 4.75 21.48
C ASP A 144 5.51 5.13 22.97
N PHE A 145 5.40 4.13 23.86
CA PHE A 145 5.40 4.31 25.32
C PHE A 145 6.79 4.18 25.96
N ARG A 146 7.85 3.96 25.17
CA ARG A 146 9.25 3.80 25.65
C ARG A 146 9.39 2.72 26.72
N LEU A 147 8.70 1.61 26.56
CA LEU A 147 8.73 0.50 27.50
C LEU A 147 10.02 -0.33 27.31
N SER A 148 10.51 -0.94 28.39
CA SER A 148 11.64 -1.88 28.33
C SER A 148 11.28 -3.18 27.60
N GLU A 149 10.02 -3.62 27.73
CA GLU A 149 9.49 -4.86 27.14
C GLU A 149 8.16 -4.61 26.43
N GLN A 150 7.73 -5.57 25.60
CA GLN A 150 6.43 -5.52 24.95
C GLN A 150 5.29 -5.61 25.98
N PRO A 151 4.25 -4.76 25.91
CA PRO A 151 3.13 -4.75 26.86
C PRO A 151 2.14 -5.88 26.56
N ARG A 152 2.55 -7.14 26.86
CA ARG A 152 1.71 -8.33 26.61
C ARG A 152 0.57 -8.49 27.59
N HIS A 153 0.61 -7.76 28.72
CA HIS A 153 -0.44 -7.70 29.74
C HIS A 153 -0.69 -6.22 30.08
N ILE A 154 -1.91 -5.77 29.81
CA ILE A 154 -2.34 -4.40 30.05
C ILE A 154 -3.59 -4.44 30.90
N GLU A 155 -3.61 -3.70 32.00
CA GLU A 155 -4.75 -3.50 32.86
C GLU A 155 -5.19 -2.04 32.82
N CYS A 156 -6.47 -1.80 32.72
CA CYS A 156 -7.05 -0.48 32.78
C CYS A 156 -8.13 -0.46 33.87
N PHE A 157 -7.94 0.44 34.82
CA PHE A 157 -8.85 0.64 35.94
C PHE A 157 -9.67 1.90 35.72
N ASP A 158 -10.97 1.78 35.91
CA ASP A 158 -11.90 2.90 35.94
C ASP A 158 -12.64 2.91 37.26
N ASN A 159 -12.58 4.03 37.97
CA ASN A 159 -13.27 4.24 39.25
C ASN A 159 -14.37 5.29 39.04
N SER A 160 -15.59 4.94 39.38
CA SER A 160 -16.77 5.80 39.28
C SER A 160 -17.56 5.85 40.59
N ASN A 161 -18.21 6.97 40.84
CA ASN A 161 -19.16 7.12 41.96
C ASN A 161 -20.27 8.09 41.56
N ILE A 162 -21.38 8.02 42.27
CA ILE A 162 -22.49 8.96 42.12
C ILE A 162 -22.43 9.98 43.26
N GLN A 163 -21.81 11.14 43.04
CA GLN A 163 -21.65 12.24 44.02
C GLN A 163 -21.09 11.79 45.35
N GLY A 164 -20.09 10.90 45.34
CA GLY A 164 -19.43 10.38 46.51
C GLY A 164 -20.14 9.17 47.16
N THR A 165 -21.22 8.67 46.54
CA THR A 165 -21.96 7.49 47.00
C THR A 165 -21.83 6.36 45.98
N ASN A 166 -22.00 5.10 46.46
CA ASN A 166 -21.93 3.88 45.65
C ASN A 166 -20.70 3.81 44.70
N PRO A 167 -19.50 3.83 45.30
CA PRO A 167 -18.28 3.73 44.49
C PRO A 167 -18.20 2.36 43.84
N VAL A 168 -17.84 2.37 42.55
CA VAL A 168 -17.65 1.17 41.70
C VAL A 168 -16.31 1.27 41.03
N SER A 169 -15.60 0.15 41.00
CA SER A 169 -14.33 0.04 40.27
C SER A 169 -14.44 -1.07 39.21
N SER A 170 -13.96 -0.79 38.03
CA SER A 170 -13.85 -1.79 36.95
C SER A 170 -12.40 -1.97 36.54
N CYS A 171 -12.04 -3.22 36.21
CA CYS A 171 -10.75 -3.55 35.63
C CYS A 171 -10.97 -4.28 34.32
N VAL A 172 -10.43 -3.70 33.21
CA VAL A 172 -10.40 -4.32 31.88
C VAL A 172 -8.99 -4.80 31.62
N VAL A 173 -8.86 -6.07 31.21
CA VAL A 173 -7.56 -6.70 30.99
C VAL A 173 -7.39 -7.08 29.52
N PHE A 174 -6.25 -6.72 28.95
CA PHE A 174 -5.80 -7.21 27.65
C PHE A 174 -4.59 -8.13 27.83
N ARG A 175 -4.63 -9.27 27.13
CA ARG A 175 -3.50 -10.21 27.05
C ARG A 175 -3.12 -10.44 25.60
N ASN A 176 -1.86 -10.20 25.26
CA ASN A 176 -1.34 -10.33 23.90
C ASN A 176 -2.22 -9.57 22.88
N GLY A 177 -2.58 -8.33 23.17
CA GLY A 177 -3.36 -7.46 22.31
C GLY A 177 -4.84 -7.82 22.18
N LYS A 178 -5.35 -8.82 22.90
CA LYS A 178 -6.76 -9.26 22.86
C LYS A 178 -7.42 -9.02 24.22
N PRO A 179 -8.70 -8.56 24.28
CA PRO A 179 -9.40 -8.40 25.53
C PRO A 179 -9.63 -9.77 26.20
N SER A 180 -9.28 -9.86 27.48
CA SER A 180 -9.44 -11.05 28.31
C SER A 180 -10.74 -10.96 29.13
N LYS A 181 -11.84 -11.47 28.58
CA LYS A 181 -13.16 -11.41 29.24
C LYS A 181 -13.19 -12.12 30.60
N LYS A 182 -12.36 -13.15 30.79
CA LYS A 182 -12.27 -13.91 32.07
C LYS A 182 -11.59 -13.12 33.20
N ASP A 183 -10.80 -12.11 32.84
CA ASP A 183 -10.09 -11.25 33.79
C ASP A 183 -10.82 -9.90 34.00
N LEU A 184 -11.97 -9.69 33.35
CA LEU A 184 -12.83 -8.54 33.59
C LEU A 184 -13.40 -8.59 35.01
N SER A 185 -13.18 -7.55 35.80
CA SER A 185 -13.67 -7.42 37.17
C SER A 185 -14.48 -6.15 37.34
N LEU A 186 -15.55 -6.28 38.13
CA LEU A 186 -16.37 -5.18 38.65
C LEU A 186 -16.42 -5.31 40.15
N ILE A 187 -15.99 -4.29 40.86
CA ILE A 187 -15.93 -4.27 42.34
C ILE A 187 -16.81 -3.12 42.81
N HIS A 188 -17.75 -3.42 43.66
CA HIS A 188 -18.47 -2.44 44.48
C HIS A 188 -17.64 -2.20 45.75
N ILE A 189 -17.25 -0.96 45.99
CA ILE A 189 -16.47 -0.54 47.15
C ILE A 189 -17.37 0.07 48.18
#